data_c851193f9419ed69d516fd5c8e7408fb
#
_entry.id   c851193f9419ed69d516fd5c8e7408fb
#
_cell.length_a   1.000
_cell.length_b   1.000
_cell.length_c   1.000
_cell.angle_alpha   90.00
_cell.angle_beta   90.00
_cell.angle_gamma   90.00
#
_symmetry.space_group_name_H-M   'P 1'
#
loop_
_entity.id
_entity.type
_entity.pdbx_description
1 polymer ?
#
loop_
_entity_poly.entity_id
_entity_poly.type
_entity_poly.pdbx_seq_one_letter_code
_entity_poly.pdbx_strand_id
1 'polypeptide(L)'
;MASDLKDEISGRLEQISQRARRGGESSDQMKRAIELNDRLRQLRNINGLKNMGYLLVDWLTILAVFSAGWVYLENRAQWGLPSWFTFVVFGLGGIIMGGVQHRLAALAHESSHYTMLKNKVANDLVGDWLCLFPLMSSVQLYRLNHMAHHQFVNDEVFDPDFKNMERFWGGKLPKGRLGFFMDTYLRPFFAPMSVIRYGTDYVLNNVFAVGDSFYLRKIGVHPPASTRLKAGPILAVLWLIGTDAAMIAAERFGRLDLVLASATVGVLGGVMGALLLPSRCMYVSPFKEPYPVRVASAMRMTFLVVGLLALNTARALTDGRSTVLFFGLWVLPLLTTFMYYMLLREIYQHGNTDKDRITNTRVFYVDPFTRWAVFVHGQDLHTPHHLYPAIPHYALAEAHEALKDLSDDYASRVVEVHGTLFHGGSSLPTIQDVVALPG
;
A
#
# COMPACT_ATOMS: atom_id res chain seq x y z
N MET A 1 16.42 15.82 -1.82
CA MET A 1 16.10 14.79 -0.78
C MET A 1 17.34 14.21 -0.09
N ALA A 2 18.32 13.61 -0.78
CA ALA A 2 19.53 13.11 -0.07
C ALA A 2 20.43 14.24 0.42
N SER A 3 20.53 15.38 -0.29
CA SER A 3 21.18 16.62 0.16
C SER A 3 20.45 17.23 1.32
N ASP A 4 19.14 17.36 1.22
CA ASP A 4 18.29 18.03 2.21
C ASP A 4 18.26 17.26 3.54
N LEU A 5 18.27 15.91 3.49
CA LEU A 5 18.37 15.07 4.66
C LEU A 5 19.78 15.14 5.30
N LYS A 6 20.81 15.25 4.47
CA LYS A 6 22.19 15.44 4.94
C LYS A 6 22.37 16.80 5.62
N ASP A 7 21.74 17.83 5.05
CA ASP A 7 21.75 19.19 5.61
C ASP A 7 20.89 19.27 6.88
N GLU A 8 19.76 18.58 6.94
CA GLU A 8 18.93 18.48 8.17
C GLU A 8 19.66 17.73 9.29
N ILE A 9 20.30 16.59 8.99
CA ILE A 9 21.10 15.84 9.97
C ILE A 9 22.32 16.66 10.43
N SER A 10 23.01 17.32 9.49
CA SER A 10 24.14 18.19 9.82
C SER A 10 23.69 19.38 10.67
N GLY A 11 22.58 20.01 10.33
CA GLY A 11 22.01 21.12 11.11
C GLY A 11 21.58 20.69 12.52
N ARG A 12 21.03 19.48 12.69
CA ARG A 12 20.69 18.94 14.01
C ARG A 12 21.92 18.56 14.84
N LEU A 13 22.95 17.97 14.24
CA LEU A 13 24.23 17.70 14.92
C LEU A 13 24.91 19.00 15.33
N GLU A 14 24.81 20.05 14.54
CA GLU A 14 25.35 21.37 14.86
C GLU A 14 24.55 22.05 15.97
N GLN A 15 23.22 21.92 15.99
CA GLN A 15 22.37 22.38 17.10
C GLN A 15 22.63 21.62 18.40
N ILE A 16 22.79 20.31 18.35
CA ILE A 16 23.19 19.46 19.49
C ILE A 16 24.58 19.90 19.99
N SER A 17 25.54 20.08 19.09
CA SER A 17 26.89 20.57 19.43
C SER A 17 26.89 21.97 20.03
N GLN A 18 26.01 22.89 19.54
CA GLN A 18 25.87 24.23 20.08
C GLN A 18 25.16 24.24 21.43
N ARG A 19 24.16 23.35 21.66
CA ARG A 19 23.53 23.17 22.99
C ARG A 19 24.50 22.57 24.00
N ALA A 20 25.27 21.58 23.62
CA ALA A 20 26.33 21.01 24.47
C ALA A 20 27.40 22.05 24.85
N ARG A 21 27.78 22.95 23.93
CA ARG A 21 28.69 24.08 24.21
C ARG A 21 28.07 25.16 25.10
N ARG A 22 26.73 25.25 25.17
CA ARG A 22 26.02 26.22 26.03
C ARG A 22 25.69 25.70 27.44
N GLY A 23 26.20 24.50 27.81
CA GLY A 23 26.27 24.06 29.22
C GLY A 23 24.98 23.47 29.76
N GLY A 24 24.51 22.34 29.25
CA GLY A 24 23.32 21.72 29.81
C GLY A 24 23.17 20.19 29.56
N GLU A 25 23.80 19.65 28.55
CA GLU A 25 23.71 18.20 28.30
C GLU A 25 24.93 17.46 28.87
N SER A 26 24.68 16.37 29.58
CA SER A 26 25.76 15.53 30.12
C SER A 26 26.57 14.89 28.98
N SER A 27 27.87 14.68 29.20
CA SER A 27 28.73 13.94 28.26
C SER A 27 28.13 12.61 27.83
N ASP A 28 27.29 12.01 28.68
CA ASP A 28 26.63 10.72 28.41
C ASP A 28 25.44 10.84 27.45
N GLN A 29 24.66 11.93 27.52
CA GLN A 29 23.59 12.17 26.53
C GLN A 29 24.15 12.36 25.12
N MET A 30 25.28 13.08 25.01
CA MET A 30 25.96 13.26 23.73
C MET A 30 26.48 11.92 23.17
N LYS A 31 27.06 11.06 24.00
CA LYS A 31 27.54 9.73 23.59
C LYS A 31 26.38 8.84 23.11
N ARG A 32 25.26 8.81 23.86
CA ARG A 32 24.06 8.07 23.49
C ARG A 32 23.47 8.57 22.16
N ALA A 33 23.42 9.89 21.93
CA ALA A 33 22.94 10.45 20.67
C ALA A 33 23.83 10.08 19.47
N ILE A 34 25.15 10.06 19.64
CA ILE A 34 26.10 9.63 18.61
C ILE A 34 25.89 8.13 18.32
N GLU A 35 25.86 7.30 19.35
CA GLU A 35 25.65 5.85 19.23
C GLU A 35 24.33 5.55 18.52
N LEU A 36 23.23 6.20 18.89
CA LEU A 36 21.92 6.05 18.23
C LEU A 36 22.00 6.39 16.75
N ASN A 37 22.62 7.52 16.41
CA ASN A 37 22.76 7.92 15.00
C ASN A 37 23.56 6.91 14.19
N ASP A 38 24.65 6.37 14.76
CA ASP A 38 25.48 5.37 14.09
C ASP A 38 24.72 4.03 13.89
N ARG A 39 23.98 3.56 14.90
CA ARG A 39 23.13 2.36 14.79
C ARG A 39 22.04 2.56 13.71
N LEU A 40 21.29 3.65 13.77
CA LEU A 40 20.25 3.93 12.78
C LEU A 40 20.80 4.10 11.36
N ARG A 41 22.03 4.62 11.21
CA ARG A 41 22.71 4.72 9.93
C ARG A 41 23.06 3.33 9.35
N GLN A 42 23.55 2.41 10.19
CA GLN A 42 23.85 1.04 9.79
C GLN A 42 22.59 0.28 9.33
N LEU A 43 21.45 0.50 10.02
CA LEU A 43 20.17 -0.14 9.71
C LEU A 43 19.57 0.31 8.36
N ARG A 44 20.02 1.42 7.78
CA ARG A 44 19.63 1.86 6.43
C ARG A 44 20.23 1.02 5.30
N ASN A 45 21.06 0.02 5.62
CA ASN A 45 21.68 -0.81 4.58
C ASN A 45 20.65 -1.76 3.97
N ILE A 46 20.34 -1.55 2.68
CA ILE A 46 19.36 -2.31 1.95
C ILE A 46 19.89 -3.68 1.56
N ASN A 47 19.22 -4.73 1.99
CA ASN A 47 19.41 -6.10 1.50
C ASN A 47 18.34 -6.47 0.48
N GLY A 48 18.61 -6.24 -0.79
CA GLY A 48 17.66 -6.50 -1.88
C GLY A 48 17.29 -7.98 -2.00
N LEU A 49 18.20 -8.92 -1.70
CA LEU A 49 17.89 -10.35 -1.73
C LEU A 49 16.84 -10.73 -0.68
N LYS A 50 16.90 -10.13 0.51
CA LYS A 50 15.90 -10.34 1.56
C LYS A 50 14.51 -9.87 1.09
N ASN A 51 14.43 -8.68 0.48
CA ASN A 51 13.18 -8.16 -0.09
C ASN A 51 12.64 -9.02 -1.24
N MET A 52 13.53 -9.48 -2.13
CA MET A 52 13.13 -10.40 -3.21
C MET A 52 12.65 -11.74 -2.66
N GLY A 53 13.20 -12.21 -1.54
CA GLY A 53 12.71 -13.41 -0.83
C GLY A 53 11.28 -13.23 -0.31
N TYR A 54 10.95 -12.10 0.29
CA TYR A 54 9.57 -11.79 0.71
C TYR A 54 8.62 -11.75 -0.49
N LEU A 55 9.02 -11.06 -1.57
CA LEU A 55 8.23 -10.98 -2.80
C LEU A 55 7.99 -12.36 -3.44
N LEU A 56 9.00 -13.22 -3.45
CA LEU A 56 8.87 -14.59 -3.95
C LEU A 56 7.86 -15.39 -3.13
N VAL A 57 7.91 -15.31 -1.79
CA VAL A 57 6.94 -16.00 -0.92
C VAL A 57 5.51 -15.51 -1.20
N ASP A 58 5.31 -14.22 -1.38
CA ASP A 58 4.01 -13.65 -1.68
C ASP A 58 3.48 -14.15 -3.04
N TRP A 59 4.31 -14.18 -4.09
CA TRP A 59 3.93 -14.75 -5.39
C TRP A 59 3.70 -16.25 -5.36
N LEU A 60 4.48 -17.02 -4.60
CA LEU A 60 4.23 -18.46 -4.41
C LEU A 60 2.91 -18.70 -3.66
N THR A 61 2.55 -17.84 -2.72
CA THR A 61 1.25 -17.92 -2.04
C THR A 61 0.09 -17.65 -3.01
N ILE A 62 0.22 -16.64 -3.89
CA ILE A 62 -0.76 -16.36 -4.96
C ILE A 62 -0.94 -17.61 -5.85
N LEU A 63 0.17 -18.18 -6.32
CA LEU A 63 0.14 -19.38 -7.16
C LEU A 63 -0.52 -20.56 -6.44
N ALA A 64 -0.21 -20.76 -5.14
CA ALA A 64 -0.80 -21.84 -4.35
C ALA A 64 -2.33 -21.68 -4.20
N VAL A 65 -2.81 -20.45 -3.94
CA VAL A 65 -4.26 -20.16 -3.82
C VAL A 65 -4.97 -20.40 -5.16
N PHE A 66 -4.41 -19.94 -6.28
CA PHE A 66 -4.97 -20.20 -7.60
C PHE A 66 -4.96 -21.70 -7.95
N SER A 67 -3.85 -22.41 -7.66
CA SER A 67 -3.74 -23.84 -7.89
C SER A 67 -4.76 -24.64 -7.07
N ALA A 68 -4.93 -24.28 -5.77
CA ALA A 68 -5.95 -24.91 -4.92
C ALA A 68 -7.37 -24.67 -5.44
N GLY A 69 -7.67 -23.43 -5.86
CA GLY A 69 -8.95 -23.07 -6.49
C GLY A 69 -9.19 -23.84 -7.78
N TRP A 70 -8.14 -24.02 -8.60
CA TRP A 70 -8.20 -24.81 -9.83
C TRP A 70 -8.51 -26.28 -9.54
N VAL A 71 -7.71 -26.92 -8.66
CA VAL A 71 -7.92 -28.32 -8.26
C VAL A 71 -9.32 -28.52 -7.70
N TYR A 72 -9.80 -27.57 -6.91
CA TYR A 72 -11.17 -27.62 -6.38
C TYR A 72 -12.22 -27.59 -7.51
N LEU A 73 -12.14 -26.65 -8.45
CA LEU A 73 -13.12 -26.53 -9.53
C LEU A 73 -13.15 -27.77 -10.42
N GLU A 74 -11.98 -28.36 -10.72
CA GLU A 74 -11.86 -29.58 -11.53
C GLU A 74 -12.49 -30.80 -10.85
N ASN A 75 -12.31 -30.97 -9.54
CA ASN A 75 -12.63 -32.19 -8.83
C ASN A 75 -13.89 -32.09 -7.97
N ARG A 76 -14.49 -30.92 -7.82
CA ARG A 76 -15.65 -30.68 -6.92
C ARG A 76 -16.77 -31.71 -7.13
N ALA A 77 -17.15 -31.97 -8.38
CA ALA A 77 -18.22 -32.92 -8.70
C ALA A 77 -17.85 -34.36 -8.34
N GLN A 78 -16.61 -34.76 -8.60
CA GLN A 78 -16.09 -36.09 -8.25
C GLN A 78 -16.03 -36.29 -6.73
N TRP A 79 -15.74 -35.23 -5.97
CA TRP A 79 -15.74 -35.24 -4.50
C TRP A 79 -17.15 -35.19 -3.90
N GLY A 80 -18.20 -35.12 -4.71
CA GLY A 80 -19.58 -35.03 -4.25
C GLY A 80 -19.89 -33.73 -3.49
N LEU A 81 -19.08 -32.68 -3.62
CA LEU A 81 -19.24 -31.41 -2.92
C LEU A 81 -20.36 -30.58 -3.56
N PRO A 82 -21.31 -30.07 -2.75
CA PRO A 82 -22.38 -29.23 -3.26
C PRO A 82 -21.87 -27.89 -3.80
N SER A 83 -22.61 -27.28 -4.74
CA SER A 83 -22.18 -26.04 -5.40
C SER A 83 -21.97 -24.87 -4.42
N TRP A 84 -22.73 -24.78 -3.34
CA TRP A 84 -22.57 -23.71 -2.34
C TRP A 84 -21.21 -23.77 -1.62
N PHE A 85 -20.55 -24.95 -1.57
CA PHE A 85 -19.22 -25.08 -0.96
C PHE A 85 -18.15 -24.22 -1.69
N THR A 86 -18.44 -23.85 -2.94
CA THR A 86 -17.61 -22.88 -3.69
C THR A 86 -17.48 -21.55 -2.96
N PHE A 87 -18.53 -21.07 -2.29
CA PHE A 87 -18.46 -19.82 -1.50
C PHE A 87 -17.50 -19.96 -0.32
N VAL A 88 -17.42 -21.15 0.30
CA VAL A 88 -16.46 -21.40 1.39
C VAL A 88 -15.03 -21.39 0.89
N VAL A 89 -14.75 -22.12 -0.20
CA VAL A 89 -13.39 -22.19 -0.78
C VAL A 89 -12.92 -20.83 -1.28
N PHE A 90 -13.77 -20.12 -2.00
CA PHE A 90 -13.44 -18.78 -2.51
C PHE A 90 -13.40 -17.74 -1.39
N GLY A 91 -14.21 -17.87 -0.35
CA GLY A 91 -14.16 -17.01 0.84
C GLY A 91 -12.84 -17.16 1.59
N LEU A 92 -12.41 -18.39 1.88
CA LEU A 92 -11.11 -18.66 2.51
C LEU A 92 -9.94 -18.24 1.60
N GLY A 93 -10.00 -18.56 0.31
CA GLY A 93 -9.04 -18.10 -0.68
C GLY A 93 -8.96 -16.58 -0.76
N GLY A 94 -10.12 -15.92 -0.68
CA GLY A 94 -10.21 -14.44 -0.69
C GLY A 94 -9.61 -13.78 0.55
N ILE A 95 -9.74 -14.39 1.72
CA ILE A 95 -9.09 -13.93 2.96
C ILE A 95 -7.56 -13.96 2.79
N ILE A 96 -7.03 -15.07 2.29
CA ILE A 96 -5.59 -15.22 2.05
C ILE A 96 -5.14 -14.27 0.94
N MET A 97 -5.86 -14.22 -0.17
CA MET A 97 -5.50 -13.38 -1.33
C MET A 97 -5.50 -11.89 -0.98
N GLY A 98 -6.50 -11.41 -0.23
CA GLY A 98 -6.51 -10.01 0.24
C GLY A 98 -5.31 -9.68 1.11
N GLY A 99 -4.89 -10.60 2.00
CA GLY A 99 -3.66 -10.46 2.79
C GLY A 99 -2.42 -10.38 1.91
N VAL A 100 -2.29 -11.25 0.91
CA VAL A 100 -1.14 -11.23 -0.01
C VAL A 100 -1.14 -9.97 -0.91
N GLN A 101 -2.30 -9.53 -1.40
CA GLN A 101 -2.42 -8.27 -2.12
C GLN A 101 -1.96 -7.08 -1.26
N HIS A 102 -2.32 -7.08 0.03
CA HIS A 102 -1.83 -6.07 0.98
C HIS A 102 -0.30 -6.16 1.19
N ARG A 103 0.27 -7.37 1.21
CA ARG A 103 1.71 -7.59 1.30
C ARG A 103 2.44 -7.07 0.05
N LEU A 104 1.89 -7.27 -1.16
CA LEU A 104 2.43 -6.65 -2.38
C LEU A 104 2.38 -5.11 -2.30
N ALA A 105 1.29 -4.54 -1.80
CA ALA A 105 1.19 -3.08 -1.60
C ALA A 105 2.23 -2.57 -0.60
N ALA A 106 2.53 -3.33 0.47
CA ALA A 106 3.56 -2.97 1.44
C ALA A 106 5.00 -3.10 0.90
N LEU A 107 5.29 -4.06 0.02
CA LEU A 107 6.58 -4.08 -0.69
C LEU A 107 6.72 -2.91 -1.68
N ALA A 108 5.62 -2.49 -2.31
CA ALA A 108 5.62 -1.27 -3.10
C ALA A 108 5.78 0.00 -2.24
N HIS A 109 5.27 -0.01 -1.01
CA HIS A 109 5.54 1.03 -0.03
C HIS A 109 7.04 1.14 0.25
N GLU A 110 7.77 0.02 0.41
CA GLU A 110 9.24 0.03 0.48
C GLU A 110 9.86 0.67 -0.77
N SER A 111 9.31 0.36 -1.96
CA SER A 111 9.78 0.99 -3.21
C SER A 111 9.55 2.50 -3.20
N SER A 112 8.49 3.00 -2.57
CA SER A 112 8.23 4.43 -2.48
C SER A 112 9.30 5.18 -1.68
N HIS A 113 9.92 4.53 -0.69
CA HIS A 113 11.03 5.04 0.13
C HIS A 113 12.42 4.71 -0.45
N TYR A 114 12.49 4.00 -1.57
CA TYR A 114 13.75 3.48 -2.15
C TYR A 114 14.47 2.49 -1.23
N THR A 115 13.74 1.71 -0.44
CA THR A 115 14.26 0.69 0.49
C THR A 115 14.11 -0.75 -0.02
N MET A 116 13.42 -0.95 -1.15
CA MET A 116 13.27 -2.27 -1.78
C MET A 116 14.59 -2.75 -2.41
N LEU A 117 15.23 -1.94 -3.25
CA LEU A 117 16.52 -2.22 -3.91
C LEU A 117 17.42 -0.98 -3.90
N LYS A 118 18.76 -1.19 -3.88
CA LYS A 118 19.75 -0.09 -3.89
C LYS A 118 19.72 0.72 -5.18
N ASN A 119 19.54 0.08 -6.34
CA ASN A 119 19.40 0.77 -7.61
C ASN A 119 17.98 1.31 -7.74
N LYS A 120 17.81 2.62 -7.84
CA LYS A 120 16.51 3.29 -7.85
C LYS A 120 15.64 2.91 -9.05
N VAL A 121 16.23 2.67 -10.23
CA VAL A 121 15.48 2.22 -11.41
C VAL A 121 14.95 0.81 -11.19
N ALA A 122 15.80 -0.12 -10.76
CA ALA A 122 15.39 -1.49 -10.45
C ALA A 122 14.38 -1.52 -9.29
N ASN A 123 14.53 -0.66 -8.28
CA ASN A 123 13.59 -0.51 -7.18
C ASN A 123 12.17 -0.19 -7.69
N ASP A 124 12.04 0.82 -8.53
CA ASP A 124 10.74 1.23 -9.05
C ASP A 124 10.20 0.23 -10.09
N LEU A 125 11.05 -0.37 -10.92
CA LEU A 125 10.63 -1.41 -11.86
C LEU A 125 10.06 -2.65 -11.15
N VAL A 126 10.73 -3.15 -10.11
CA VAL A 126 10.23 -4.29 -9.33
C VAL A 126 8.94 -3.91 -8.61
N GLY A 127 8.88 -2.74 -7.96
CA GLY A 127 7.68 -2.23 -7.31
C GLY A 127 6.50 -2.05 -8.27
N ASP A 128 6.75 -1.57 -9.50
CA ASP A 128 5.73 -1.43 -10.53
C ASP A 128 5.26 -2.79 -11.06
N TRP A 129 6.15 -3.57 -11.65
CA TRP A 129 5.77 -4.79 -12.39
C TRP A 129 5.29 -5.93 -11.50
N LEU A 130 5.88 -6.10 -10.32
CA LEU A 130 5.61 -7.24 -9.46
C LEU A 130 4.73 -6.90 -8.24
N CYS A 131 4.44 -5.63 -8.00
CA CYS A 131 3.61 -5.22 -6.88
C CYS A 131 2.41 -4.36 -7.31
N LEU A 132 2.62 -3.18 -7.92
CA LEU A 132 1.54 -2.22 -8.11
C LEU A 132 0.79 -2.32 -9.44
N PHE A 133 1.42 -2.73 -10.55
CA PHE A 133 0.67 -2.95 -11.79
C PHE A 133 -0.39 -4.06 -11.63
N PRO A 134 -0.12 -5.19 -10.93
CA PRO A 134 -1.16 -6.14 -10.56
C PRO A 134 -2.29 -5.55 -9.72
N LEU A 135 -1.99 -4.53 -8.91
CA LEU A 135 -2.97 -3.78 -8.10
C LEU A 135 -3.49 -2.51 -8.80
N MET A 136 -3.28 -2.39 -10.10
CA MET A 136 -3.76 -1.29 -10.95
C MET A 136 -3.18 0.09 -10.65
N SER A 137 -2.07 0.21 -9.89
CA SER A 137 -1.41 1.47 -9.51
C SER A 137 0.02 1.57 -10.08
N SER A 138 0.83 2.51 -9.59
CA SER A 138 2.27 2.63 -9.87
C SER A 138 3.02 3.23 -8.69
N VAL A 139 4.31 2.90 -8.54
CA VAL A 139 5.17 3.40 -7.44
C VAL A 139 5.23 4.92 -7.40
N GLN A 140 5.35 5.57 -8.55
CA GLN A 140 5.43 7.03 -8.61
C GLN A 140 4.13 7.71 -8.15
N LEU A 141 2.96 7.16 -8.52
CA LEU A 141 1.67 7.68 -8.08
C LEU A 141 1.44 7.43 -6.59
N TYR A 142 1.77 6.23 -6.12
CA TYR A 142 1.69 5.88 -4.70
C TYR A 142 2.64 6.76 -3.86
N ARG A 143 3.90 6.94 -4.31
CA ARG A 143 4.90 7.81 -3.65
C ARG A 143 4.38 9.22 -3.46
N LEU A 144 3.68 9.79 -4.45
CA LEU A 144 3.14 11.14 -4.38
C LEU A 144 2.21 11.34 -3.17
N ASN A 145 1.29 10.39 -2.96
CA ASN A 145 0.34 10.43 -1.86
C ASN A 145 1.00 10.08 -0.54
N HIS A 146 1.82 9.03 -0.54
CA HIS A 146 2.47 8.51 0.65
C HIS A 146 3.51 9.46 1.26
N MET A 147 4.27 10.19 0.44
CA MET A 147 5.17 11.23 0.96
C MET A 147 4.41 12.41 1.58
N ALA A 148 3.20 12.73 1.10
CA ALA A 148 2.35 13.74 1.72
C ALA A 148 1.86 13.26 3.09
N HIS A 149 1.45 11.99 3.20
CA HIS A 149 1.09 11.38 4.48
C HIS A 149 2.25 11.46 5.48
N HIS A 150 3.46 11.00 5.15
CA HIS A 150 4.62 11.08 6.05
C HIS A 150 4.96 12.50 6.53
N GLN A 151 4.74 13.49 5.69
CA GLN A 151 5.06 14.88 6.05
C GLN A 151 3.97 15.54 6.88
N PHE A 152 2.71 15.16 6.69
CA PHE A 152 1.55 15.82 7.25
C PHE A 152 0.61 14.86 8.00
N VAL A 153 1.18 13.87 8.68
CA VAL A 153 0.41 12.85 9.40
C VAL A 153 -0.69 13.49 10.25
N ASN A 154 -1.92 13.00 10.08
CA ASN A 154 -3.13 13.46 10.76
C ASN A 154 -3.50 14.94 10.50
N ASP A 155 -2.97 15.56 9.45
CA ASP A 155 -3.42 16.88 9.04
C ASP A 155 -4.70 16.79 8.20
N GLU A 156 -5.75 17.48 8.65
CA GLU A 156 -7.09 17.45 8.02
C GLU A 156 -7.09 17.97 6.58
N VAL A 157 -6.10 18.79 6.20
CA VAL A 157 -6.03 19.41 4.87
C VAL A 157 -5.04 18.70 3.95
N PHE A 158 -3.89 18.27 4.47
CA PHE A 158 -2.75 17.85 3.67
C PHE A 158 -2.47 16.36 3.72
N ASP A 159 -2.99 15.62 4.73
CA ASP A 159 -2.86 14.17 4.80
C ASP A 159 -3.97 13.49 3.98
N PRO A 160 -3.63 12.76 2.89
CA PRO A 160 -4.63 12.07 2.10
C PRO A 160 -5.28 10.90 2.86
N ASP A 161 -4.55 10.23 3.77
CA ASP A 161 -5.02 9.06 4.49
C ASP A 161 -5.96 9.43 5.63
N PHE A 162 -5.72 10.57 6.30
CA PHE A 162 -6.64 11.11 7.31
C PHE A 162 -8.06 11.32 6.75
N LYS A 163 -8.18 11.88 5.55
CA LYS A 163 -9.48 12.11 4.91
C LYS A 163 -10.22 10.81 4.60
N ASN A 164 -9.50 9.78 4.21
CA ASN A 164 -10.09 8.47 3.91
C ASN A 164 -10.63 7.81 5.18
N MET A 165 -9.87 7.87 6.28
CA MET A 165 -10.26 7.34 7.58
C MET A 165 -11.45 8.11 8.18
N GLU A 166 -11.44 9.45 8.11
CA GLU A 166 -12.54 10.29 8.59
C GLU A 166 -13.85 9.95 7.87
N ARG A 167 -13.81 9.76 6.56
CA ARG A 167 -14.99 9.38 5.76
C ARG A 167 -15.55 8.01 6.11
N PHE A 168 -14.69 7.07 6.50
CA PHE A 168 -15.15 5.74 6.93
C PHE A 168 -16.07 5.82 8.13
N TRP A 169 -15.72 6.60 9.16
CA TRP A 169 -16.55 6.80 10.35
C TRP A 169 -17.57 7.94 10.23
N GLY A 170 -17.66 8.59 9.07
CA GLY A 170 -18.55 9.75 8.89
C GLY A 170 -18.18 10.94 9.75
N GLY A 171 -16.88 11.17 9.97
CA GLY A 171 -16.36 12.29 10.74
C GLY A 171 -16.43 12.12 12.27
N LYS A 172 -16.73 10.91 12.77
CA LYS A 172 -16.84 10.65 14.21
C LYS A 172 -16.12 9.37 14.59
N LEU A 173 -15.13 9.47 15.46
CA LEU A 173 -14.49 8.30 16.05
C LEU A 173 -15.50 7.47 16.88
N PRO A 174 -15.36 6.14 16.90
CA PRO A 174 -16.22 5.28 17.70
C PRO A 174 -16.06 5.58 19.20
N LYS A 175 -17.19 5.50 19.96
CA LYS A 175 -17.20 5.71 21.40
C LYS A 175 -17.23 4.39 22.15
N GLY A 176 -16.30 4.26 23.09
CA GLY A 176 -16.19 3.08 23.94
C GLY A 176 -15.87 1.79 23.18
N ARG A 177 -15.61 0.73 23.92
CA ARG A 177 -15.22 -0.57 23.34
C ARG A 177 -16.29 -1.18 22.43
N LEU A 178 -17.56 -1.13 22.83
CA LEU A 178 -18.64 -1.67 22.01
C LEU A 178 -18.81 -0.87 20.72
N GLY A 179 -18.76 0.47 20.78
CA GLY A 179 -18.84 1.32 19.59
C GLY A 179 -17.71 1.01 18.62
N PHE A 180 -16.48 0.87 19.10
CA PHE A 180 -15.34 0.48 18.27
C PHE A 180 -15.57 -0.88 17.58
N PHE A 181 -16.00 -1.90 18.34
CA PHE A 181 -16.27 -3.22 17.77
C PHE A 181 -17.38 -3.18 16.71
N MET A 182 -18.49 -2.50 17.00
CA MET A 182 -19.62 -2.38 16.08
C MET A 182 -19.24 -1.64 14.81
N ASP A 183 -18.59 -0.48 14.91
CA ASP A 183 -18.30 0.38 13.78
C ASP A 183 -17.13 -0.11 12.93
N THR A 184 -16.15 -0.79 13.54
CA THR A 184 -14.95 -1.24 12.83
C THR A 184 -15.14 -2.65 12.24
N TYR A 185 -15.77 -3.57 12.96
CA TYR A 185 -15.86 -4.97 12.53
C TYR A 185 -17.23 -5.38 12.01
N LEU A 186 -18.34 -4.98 12.62
CA LEU A 186 -19.67 -5.46 12.22
C LEU A 186 -20.30 -4.57 11.14
N ARG A 187 -20.24 -3.27 11.30
CA ARG A 187 -20.83 -2.33 10.34
C ARG A 187 -20.37 -2.53 8.89
N PRO A 188 -19.10 -2.83 8.58
CA PRO A 188 -18.65 -3.10 7.23
C PRO A 188 -19.40 -4.23 6.52
N PHE A 189 -19.85 -5.25 7.26
CA PHE A 189 -20.61 -6.37 6.71
C PHE A 189 -22.07 -6.05 6.48
N PHE A 190 -22.72 -5.29 7.38
CA PHE A 190 -24.15 -4.97 7.30
C PHE A 190 -24.45 -3.68 6.55
N ALA A 191 -23.50 -2.77 6.50
CA ALA A 191 -23.58 -1.50 5.79
C ALA A 191 -22.27 -1.24 5.03
N PRO A 192 -21.98 -1.99 3.94
CA PRO A 192 -20.69 -1.98 3.24
C PRO A 192 -20.38 -0.64 2.56
N MET A 193 -21.29 0.31 2.54
CA MET A 193 -21.14 1.61 1.88
C MET A 193 -19.92 2.38 2.38
N SER A 194 -19.52 2.23 3.65
CA SER A 194 -18.33 2.87 4.19
C SER A 194 -17.04 2.29 3.58
N VAL A 195 -16.96 0.95 3.45
CA VAL A 195 -15.81 0.27 2.80
C VAL A 195 -15.80 0.56 1.31
N ILE A 196 -16.98 0.59 0.66
CA ILE A 196 -17.10 0.95 -0.76
C ILE A 196 -16.61 2.37 -0.99
N ARG A 197 -16.96 3.32 -0.15
CA ARG A 197 -16.47 4.71 -0.23
C ARG A 197 -14.95 4.77 -0.06
N TYR A 198 -14.41 4.10 0.96
CA TYR A 198 -12.97 4.01 1.17
C TYR A 198 -12.26 3.42 -0.07
N GLY A 199 -12.74 2.29 -0.57
CA GLY A 199 -12.20 1.67 -1.78
C GLY A 199 -12.33 2.55 -3.02
N THR A 200 -13.44 3.30 -3.16
CA THR A 200 -13.64 4.27 -4.25
C THR A 200 -12.60 5.40 -4.18
N ASP A 201 -12.41 5.99 -3.00
CA ASP A 201 -11.40 7.03 -2.80
C ASP A 201 -9.98 6.51 -3.06
N TYR A 202 -9.68 5.28 -2.61
CA TYR A 202 -8.41 4.62 -2.91
C TYR A 202 -8.18 4.46 -4.42
N VAL A 203 -9.18 3.96 -5.15
CA VAL A 203 -9.11 3.79 -6.61
C VAL A 203 -8.95 5.14 -7.32
N LEU A 204 -9.73 6.15 -6.93
CA LEU A 204 -9.63 7.49 -7.51
C LEU A 204 -8.23 8.07 -7.31
N ASN A 205 -7.67 7.95 -6.12
CA ASN A 205 -6.35 8.52 -5.80
C ASN A 205 -5.19 7.72 -6.39
N ASN A 206 -5.21 6.39 -6.28
CA ASN A 206 -4.06 5.55 -6.60
C ASN A 206 -4.11 4.89 -8.00
N VAL A 207 -5.27 4.86 -8.65
CA VAL A 207 -5.41 4.34 -10.02
C VAL A 207 -5.62 5.47 -11.02
N PHE A 208 -6.51 6.42 -10.69
CA PHE A 208 -6.90 7.51 -11.60
C PHE A 208 -6.18 8.83 -11.35
N ALA A 209 -5.31 8.90 -10.35
CA ALA A 209 -4.57 10.11 -9.98
C ALA A 209 -5.50 11.33 -9.72
N VAL A 210 -6.67 11.08 -9.15
CA VAL A 210 -7.59 12.10 -8.67
C VAL A 210 -7.26 12.35 -7.22
N GLY A 211 -6.58 13.42 -6.92
CA GLY A 211 -6.23 13.74 -5.54
C GLY A 211 -5.68 15.14 -5.44
N ASP A 212 -5.84 15.72 -4.28
CA ASP A 212 -5.24 16.98 -3.91
C ASP A 212 -4.09 16.71 -2.93
N SER A 213 -2.88 16.85 -3.40
CA SER A 213 -1.68 16.67 -2.58
C SER A 213 -1.01 18.02 -2.37
N PHE A 214 -0.50 18.25 -1.16
CA PHE A 214 0.35 19.41 -0.85
C PHE A 214 1.45 19.61 -1.89
N TYR A 215 2.09 18.53 -2.32
CA TYR A 215 3.16 18.60 -3.32
C TYR A 215 2.67 19.07 -4.69
N LEU A 216 1.45 18.71 -5.09
CA LEU A 216 0.84 19.20 -6.34
C LEU A 216 0.52 20.69 -6.24
N ARG A 217 0.01 21.17 -5.09
CA ARG A 217 -0.22 22.60 -4.84
C ARG A 217 1.07 23.39 -4.91
N LYS A 218 2.16 22.88 -4.33
CA LYS A 218 3.48 23.52 -4.33
C LYS A 218 4.05 23.75 -5.73
N ILE A 219 3.74 22.89 -6.70
CA ILE A 219 4.16 23.05 -8.12
C ILE A 219 3.10 23.74 -8.98
N GLY A 220 2.12 24.39 -8.37
CA GLY A 220 1.11 25.18 -9.10
C GLY A 220 -0.05 24.37 -9.68
N VAL A 221 -0.19 23.09 -9.33
CA VAL A 221 -1.36 22.27 -9.69
C VAL A 221 -2.41 22.46 -8.60
N HIS A 222 -3.33 23.41 -8.82
CA HIS A 222 -4.35 23.76 -7.84
C HIS A 222 -5.66 22.97 -8.02
N PRO A 223 -6.43 22.70 -6.96
CA PRO A 223 -7.83 22.34 -7.07
C PRO A 223 -8.61 23.46 -7.80
N PRO A 224 -9.61 23.15 -8.63
CA PRO A 224 -10.26 21.86 -8.86
C PRO A 224 -9.60 20.99 -9.93
N ALA A 225 -8.51 21.40 -10.55
CA ALA A 225 -7.88 20.63 -11.64
C ALA A 225 -7.31 19.29 -11.19
N SER A 226 -6.88 19.18 -9.93
CA SER A 226 -6.36 17.95 -9.33
C SER A 226 -7.46 16.97 -8.89
N THR A 227 -8.68 17.45 -8.64
CA THR A 227 -9.80 16.63 -8.14
C THR A 227 -10.71 16.09 -9.25
N ARG A 228 -10.44 16.44 -10.51
CA ARG A 228 -11.19 15.93 -11.67
C ARG A 228 -10.49 14.75 -12.29
N LEU A 229 -11.27 13.77 -12.73
CA LEU A 229 -10.76 12.69 -13.59
C LEU A 229 -10.07 13.29 -14.79
N LYS A 230 -8.80 12.95 -14.96
CA LYS A 230 -8.00 13.41 -16.07
C LYS A 230 -8.32 12.61 -17.32
N ALA A 231 -8.17 13.24 -18.50
CA ALA A 231 -8.47 12.59 -19.76
C ALA A 231 -7.61 11.34 -20.02
N GLY A 232 -6.35 11.34 -19.58
CA GLY A 232 -5.43 10.21 -19.77
C GLY A 232 -5.95 8.89 -19.17
N PRO A 233 -6.26 8.81 -17.87
CA PRO A 233 -6.85 7.62 -17.28
C PRO A 233 -8.18 7.18 -17.92
N ILE A 234 -9.07 8.13 -18.28
CA ILE A 234 -10.34 7.81 -18.97
C ILE A 234 -10.06 7.16 -20.31
N LEU A 235 -9.20 7.78 -21.13
CA LEU A 235 -8.82 7.24 -22.44
C LEU A 235 -8.13 5.87 -22.32
N ALA A 236 -7.30 5.68 -21.27
CA ALA A 236 -6.67 4.38 -21.01
C ALA A 236 -7.69 3.29 -20.72
N VAL A 237 -8.71 3.57 -19.89
CA VAL A 237 -9.79 2.60 -19.60
C VAL A 237 -10.59 2.29 -20.87
N LEU A 238 -11.00 3.30 -21.63
CA LEU A 238 -11.73 3.09 -22.87
C LEU A 238 -10.90 2.30 -23.90
N TRP A 239 -9.59 2.58 -23.98
CA TRP A 239 -8.68 1.82 -24.83
C TRP A 239 -8.55 0.36 -24.40
N LEU A 240 -8.43 0.08 -23.12
CA LEU A 240 -8.39 -1.29 -22.59
C LEU A 240 -9.69 -2.04 -22.87
N ILE A 241 -10.85 -1.42 -22.64
CA ILE A 241 -12.16 -2.01 -22.94
C ILE A 241 -12.29 -2.31 -24.45
N GLY A 242 -11.92 -1.36 -25.31
CA GLY A 242 -11.97 -1.57 -26.76
C GLY A 242 -11.02 -2.67 -27.23
N THR A 243 -9.81 -2.75 -26.67
CA THR A 243 -8.82 -3.79 -26.97
C THR A 243 -9.32 -5.17 -26.52
N ASP A 244 -9.87 -5.26 -25.30
CA ASP A 244 -10.44 -6.52 -24.78
C ASP A 244 -11.64 -7.00 -25.61
N ALA A 245 -12.55 -6.09 -25.93
CA ALA A 245 -13.70 -6.40 -26.80
C ALA A 245 -13.29 -6.90 -28.19
N ALA A 246 -12.23 -6.32 -28.77
CA ALA A 246 -11.67 -6.75 -30.05
C ALA A 246 -11.06 -8.16 -29.95
N MET A 247 -10.32 -8.47 -28.89
CA MET A 247 -9.78 -9.80 -28.64
C MET A 247 -10.89 -10.85 -28.44
N ILE A 248 -11.92 -10.53 -27.66
CA ILE A 248 -13.07 -11.42 -27.44
C ILE A 248 -13.82 -11.66 -28.75
N ALA A 249 -14.05 -10.64 -29.57
CA ALA A 249 -14.70 -10.79 -30.86
C ALA A 249 -13.87 -11.69 -31.82
N ALA A 250 -12.56 -11.44 -31.91
CA ALA A 250 -11.66 -12.25 -32.72
C ALA A 250 -11.64 -13.73 -32.30
N GLU A 251 -11.63 -14.00 -31.01
CA GLU A 251 -11.70 -15.34 -30.44
C GLU A 251 -13.00 -16.06 -30.82
N ARG A 252 -14.16 -15.37 -30.72
CA ARG A 252 -15.46 -15.96 -31.12
C ARG A 252 -15.53 -16.40 -32.59
N PHE A 253 -14.71 -15.77 -33.46
CA PHE A 253 -14.56 -16.15 -34.86
C PHE A 253 -13.44 -17.19 -35.09
N GLY A 254 -12.82 -17.70 -34.02
CA GLY A 254 -11.71 -18.65 -34.11
C GLY A 254 -10.43 -18.08 -34.73
N ARG A 255 -10.26 -16.76 -34.76
CA ARG A 255 -9.18 -16.03 -35.43
C ARG A 255 -8.08 -15.62 -34.44
N LEU A 256 -7.20 -16.57 -34.08
CA LEU A 256 -6.06 -16.35 -33.20
C LEU A 256 -5.11 -15.21 -33.72
N ASP A 257 -4.95 -15.15 -35.04
CA ASP A 257 -4.18 -14.08 -35.68
C ASP A 257 -4.75 -12.66 -35.36
N LEU A 258 -6.08 -12.53 -35.37
CA LEU A 258 -6.74 -11.26 -35.01
C LEU A 258 -6.68 -10.99 -33.49
N VAL A 259 -6.69 -12.02 -32.62
CA VAL A 259 -6.47 -11.84 -31.19
C VAL A 259 -5.08 -11.24 -30.93
N LEU A 260 -4.04 -11.83 -31.53
CA LEU A 260 -2.67 -11.32 -31.40
C LEU A 260 -2.49 -9.94 -32.04
N ALA A 261 -3.12 -9.67 -33.20
CA ALA A 261 -3.12 -8.35 -33.84
C ALA A 261 -3.80 -7.31 -32.93
N SER A 262 -4.96 -7.64 -32.34
CA SER A 262 -5.67 -6.76 -31.41
C SER A 262 -4.84 -6.44 -30.18
N ALA A 263 -4.17 -7.42 -29.59
CA ALA A 263 -3.25 -7.22 -28.47
C ALA A 263 -2.05 -6.33 -28.88
N THR A 264 -1.47 -6.60 -30.04
CA THR A 264 -0.34 -5.77 -30.56
C THR A 264 -0.76 -4.32 -30.78
N VAL A 265 -1.89 -4.09 -31.43
CA VAL A 265 -2.46 -2.73 -31.60
C VAL A 265 -2.77 -2.12 -30.23
N GLY A 266 -3.31 -2.90 -29.30
CA GLY A 266 -3.58 -2.49 -27.92
C GLY A 266 -2.33 -1.98 -27.19
N VAL A 267 -1.23 -2.74 -27.26
CA VAL A 267 0.08 -2.32 -26.69
C VAL A 267 0.61 -1.08 -27.38
N LEU A 268 0.72 -1.10 -28.70
CA LEU A 268 1.31 0.02 -29.46
C LEU A 268 0.51 1.31 -29.25
N GLY A 269 -0.81 1.26 -29.35
CA GLY A 269 -1.68 2.42 -29.16
C GLY A 269 -1.66 2.92 -27.72
N GLY A 270 -1.66 2.01 -26.72
CA GLY A 270 -1.52 2.36 -25.31
C GLY A 270 -0.19 3.03 -24.98
N VAL A 271 0.92 2.49 -25.51
CA VAL A 271 2.26 3.07 -25.36
C VAL A 271 2.34 4.44 -26.06
N MET A 272 1.89 4.53 -27.29
CA MET A 272 1.89 5.82 -28.03
C MET A 272 1.02 6.85 -27.32
N GLY A 273 -0.17 6.46 -26.85
CA GLY A 273 -1.04 7.33 -26.09
C GLY A 273 -0.35 7.85 -24.81
N ALA A 274 0.29 6.98 -24.04
CA ALA A 274 1.03 7.36 -22.84
C ALA A 274 2.22 8.29 -23.13
N LEU A 275 2.94 8.08 -24.24
CA LEU A 275 4.11 8.89 -24.60
C LEU A 275 3.75 10.23 -25.25
N LEU A 276 2.67 10.30 -26.02
CA LEU A 276 2.28 11.48 -26.80
C LEU A 276 1.31 12.41 -26.08
N LEU A 277 0.49 11.89 -25.16
CA LEU A 277 -0.45 12.71 -24.38
C LEU A 277 0.30 13.76 -23.55
N PRO A 278 -0.22 15.01 -23.48
CA PRO A 278 0.35 16.03 -22.61
C PRO A 278 0.34 15.59 -21.14
N SER A 279 1.38 15.94 -20.38
CA SER A 279 1.49 15.59 -18.95
C SER A 279 0.30 16.09 -18.12
N ARG A 280 -0.35 17.20 -18.53
CA ARG A 280 -1.57 17.70 -17.91
C ARG A 280 -2.76 16.72 -17.97
N CYS A 281 -2.74 15.76 -18.91
CA CYS A 281 -3.77 14.74 -19.07
C CYS A 281 -3.52 13.50 -18.19
N MET A 282 -2.35 13.42 -17.56
CA MET A 282 -1.92 12.35 -16.64
C MET A 282 -1.67 12.92 -15.24
N TYR A 283 -1.03 12.17 -14.37
CA TYR A 283 -0.52 12.75 -13.13
C TYR A 283 0.87 13.38 -13.36
N VAL A 284 1.26 14.26 -12.44
CA VAL A 284 2.57 14.91 -12.44
C VAL A 284 3.23 14.60 -11.11
N SER A 285 4.48 14.09 -11.13
CA SER A 285 5.28 13.94 -9.92
C SER A 285 6.20 15.16 -9.75
N PRO A 286 6.21 15.80 -8.57
CA PRO A 286 7.17 16.85 -8.23
C PRO A 286 8.53 16.28 -7.81
N PHE A 287 8.64 14.96 -7.65
CA PHE A 287 9.86 14.28 -7.25
C PHE A 287 10.76 14.00 -8.44
N LYS A 288 12.07 13.88 -8.18
CA LYS A 288 13.02 13.38 -9.17
C LYS A 288 12.88 11.87 -9.30
N GLU A 289 11.95 11.45 -10.15
CA GLU A 289 11.68 10.05 -10.41
C GLU A 289 12.80 9.39 -11.22
N PRO A 290 13.03 8.06 -11.06
CA PRO A 290 14.07 7.32 -11.80
C PRO A 290 13.83 7.28 -13.32
N TYR A 291 12.57 7.36 -13.75
CA TYR A 291 12.13 7.47 -15.13
C TYR A 291 10.85 8.33 -15.23
N PRO A 292 10.59 8.91 -16.42
CA PRO A 292 9.44 9.80 -16.59
C PRO A 292 8.10 9.10 -16.34
N VAL A 293 7.11 9.83 -15.80
CA VAL A 293 5.72 9.38 -15.60
C VAL A 293 5.11 8.75 -16.84
N ARG A 294 5.44 9.28 -18.03
CA ARG A 294 4.97 8.76 -19.32
C ARG A 294 5.48 7.34 -19.57
N VAL A 295 6.73 7.06 -19.20
CA VAL A 295 7.33 5.72 -19.32
C VAL A 295 6.65 4.76 -18.35
N ALA A 296 6.43 5.15 -17.08
CA ALA A 296 5.66 4.36 -16.12
C ALA A 296 4.25 4.05 -16.65
N SER A 297 3.56 5.04 -17.20
CA SER A 297 2.22 4.87 -17.80
C SER A 297 2.24 3.93 -19.01
N ALA A 298 3.25 4.03 -19.89
CA ALA A 298 3.41 3.14 -21.04
C ALA A 298 3.65 1.69 -20.60
N MET A 299 4.53 1.45 -19.61
CA MET A 299 4.77 0.14 -19.02
C MET A 299 3.51 -0.44 -18.39
N ARG A 300 2.75 0.36 -17.64
CA ARG A 300 1.48 -0.07 -17.06
C ARG A 300 0.45 -0.46 -18.12
N MET A 301 0.31 0.31 -19.20
CA MET A 301 -0.56 -0.03 -20.33
C MET A 301 -0.13 -1.36 -20.97
N THR A 302 1.16 -1.56 -21.20
CA THR A 302 1.70 -2.82 -21.71
C THR A 302 1.35 -3.98 -20.80
N PHE A 303 1.60 -3.84 -19.48
CA PHE A 303 1.26 -4.88 -18.49
C PHE A 303 -0.23 -5.25 -18.54
N LEU A 304 -1.12 -4.26 -18.60
CA LEU A 304 -2.56 -4.49 -18.59
C LEU A 304 -3.05 -5.17 -19.89
N VAL A 305 -2.56 -4.74 -21.06
CA VAL A 305 -2.94 -5.39 -22.33
C VAL A 305 -2.41 -6.82 -22.43
N VAL A 306 -1.16 -7.06 -22.00
CA VAL A 306 -0.59 -8.42 -21.94
C VAL A 306 -1.38 -9.29 -20.93
N GLY A 307 -1.79 -8.71 -19.79
CA GLY A 307 -2.66 -9.37 -18.84
C GLY A 307 -4.02 -9.74 -19.43
N LEU A 308 -4.66 -8.84 -20.18
CA LEU A 308 -5.92 -9.12 -20.90
C LEU A 308 -5.72 -10.24 -21.95
N LEU A 309 -4.62 -10.22 -22.70
CA LEU A 309 -4.30 -11.30 -23.65
C LEU A 309 -4.16 -12.66 -22.92
N ALA A 310 -3.43 -12.69 -21.81
CA ALA A 310 -3.26 -13.90 -21.02
C ALA A 310 -4.60 -14.41 -20.46
N LEU A 311 -5.45 -13.52 -19.94
CA LEU A 311 -6.77 -13.86 -19.42
C LEU A 311 -7.72 -14.40 -20.51
N ASN A 312 -7.77 -13.76 -21.69
CA ASN A 312 -8.58 -14.23 -22.81
C ASN A 312 -8.08 -15.59 -23.31
N THR A 313 -6.76 -15.76 -23.43
CA THR A 313 -6.18 -17.06 -23.82
C THR A 313 -6.49 -18.14 -22.80
N ALA A 314 -6.31 -17.86 -21.51
CA ALA A 314 -6.65 -18.80 -20.45
C ALA A 314 -8.15 -19.13 -20.43
N ARG A 315 -9.02 -18.15 -20.65
CA ARG A 315 -10.47 -18.34 -20.77
C ARG A 315 -10.82 -19.32 -21.89
N ALA A 316 -10.24 -19.14 -23.06
CA ALA A 316 -10.46 -20.01 -24.21
C ALA A 316 -9.98 -21.45 -23.96
N LEU A 317 -8.81 -21.62 -23.35
CA LEU A 317 -8.22 -22.93 -23.06
C LEU A 317 -8.91 -23.70 -21.93
N THR A 318 -9.72 -23.03 -21.10
CA THR A 318 -10.28 -23.59 -19.87
C THR A 318 -11.81 -23.51 -19.78
N ASP A 319 -12.48 -23.29 -20.91
CA ASP A 319 -13.95 -23.10 -20.96
C ASP A 319 -14.47 -22.10 -19.90
N GLY A 320 -13.72 -21.02 -19.69
CA GLY A 320 -14.08 -19.94 -18.78
C GLY A 320 -13.74 -20.17 -17.30
N ARG A 321 -13.20 -21.31 -16.88
CA ARG A 321 -12.88 -21.60 -15.47
C ARG A 321 -11.81 -20.66 -14.93
N SER A 322 -10.80 -20.33 -15.74
CA SER A 322 -9.78 -19.33 -15.38
C SER A 322 -10.38 -17.96 -15.09
N THR A 323 -11.45 -17.57 -15.79
CA THR A 323 -12.18 -16.33 -15.55
C THR A 323 -12.84 -16.35 -14.16
N VAL A 324 -13.51 -17.46 -13.81
CA VAL A 324 -14.11 -17.63 -12.48
C VAL A 324 -13.07 -17.53 -11.38
N LEU A 325 -11.90 -18.18 -11.56
CA LEU A 325 -10.79 -18.09 -10.62
C LEU A 325 -10.24 -16.66 -10.51
N PHE A 326 -10.01 -16.00 -11.64
CA PHE A 326 -9.47 -14.65 -11.65
C PHE A 326 -10.41 -13.66 -10.95
N PHE A 327 -11.69 -13.68 -11.30
CA PHE A 327 -12.66 -12.79 -10.65
C PHE A 327 -12.87 -13.14 -9.19
N GLY A 328 -12.99 -14.42 -8.85
CA GLY A 328 -13.27 -14.87 -7.48
C GLY A 328 -12.08 -14.81 -6.53
N LEU A 329 -10.87 -15.07 -7.02
CA LEU A 329 -9.65 -15.10 -6.18
C LEU A 329 -8.71 -13.91 -6.38
N TRP A 330 -8.89 -13.06 -7.38
CA TRP A 330 -8.09 -11.86 -7.57
C TRP A 330 -8.90 -10.58 -7.45
N VAL A 331 -9.94 -10.42 -8.31
CA VAL A 331 -10.69 -9.17 -8.39
C VAL A 331 -11.56 -8.96 -7.16
N LEU A 332 -12.31 -9.98 -6.74
CA LEU A 332 -13.18 -9.88 -5.57
C LEU A 332 -12.40 -9.59 -4.29
N PRO A 333 -11.31 -10.30 -3.95
CA PRO A 333 -10.47 -9.96 -2.81
C PRO A 333 -9.85 -8.56 -2.91
N LEU A 334 -9.43 -8.12 -4.11
CA LEU A 334 -8.90 -6.77 -4.33
C LEU A 334 -9.90 -5.67 -3.95
N LEU A 335 -11.20 -5.91 -4.21
CA LEU A 335 -12.26 -4.95 -3.92
C LEU A 335 -12.88 -5.11 -2.52
N THR A 336 -12.55 -6.17 -1.79
CA THR A 336 -13.16 -6.51 -0.49
C THR A 336 -12.12 -6.66 0.61
N THR A 337 -11.52 -7.85 0.76
CA THR A 337 -10.63 -8.19 1.87
C THR A 337 -9.34 -7.37 1.86
N PHE A 338 -8.75 -7.10 0.71
CA PHE A 338 -7.59 -6.21 0.58
C PHE A 338 -7.91 -4.79 1.07
N MET A 339 -9.00 -4.18 0.57
CA MET A 339 -9.43 -2.85 0.99
C MET A 339 -9.75 -2.79 2.48
N TYR A 340 -10.33 -3.86 3.01
CA TYR A 340 -10.65 -3.94 4.42
C TYR A 340 -9.39 -4.05 5.30
N TYR A 341 -8.40 -4.84 4.91
CA TYR A 341 -7.13 -4.93 5.64
C TYR A 341 -6.35 -3.62 5.62
N MET A 342 -6.31 -2.93 4.48
CA MET A 342 -5.71 -1.60 4.39
C MET A 342 -6.42 -0.60 5.31
N LEU A 343 -7.75 -0.59 5.30
CA LEU A 343 -8.55 0.26 6.17
C LEU A 343 -8.29 -0.03 7.66
N LEU A 344 -8.26 -1.32 8.05
CA LEU A 344 -7.94 -1.70 9.43
C LEU A 344 -6.55 -1.20 9.83
N ARG A 345 -5.55 -1.33 8.94
CA ARG A 345 -4.21 -0.84 9.19
C ARG A 345 -4.21 0.67 9.46
N GLU A 346 -4.84 1.47 8.62
CA GLU A 346 -4.93 2.92 8.80
C GLU A 346 -5.62 3.31 10.11
N ILE A 347 -6.76 2.66 10.39
CA ILE A 347 -7.50 2.86 11.65
C ILE A 347 -6.62 2.58 12.87
N TYR A 348 -5.88 1.47 12.85
CA TYR A 348 -5.07 1.06 13.98
C TYR A 348 -3.87 1.98 14.17
N GLN A 349 -3.20 2.35 13.07
CA GLN A 349 -1.99 3.15 13.10
C GLN A 349 -2.26 4.62 13.48
N HIS A 350 -3.30 5.22 12.92
CA HIS A 350 -3.53 6.66 12.99
C HIS A 350 -4.84 7.10 13.65
N GLY A 351 -5.78 6.16 13.89
CA GLY A 351 -7.05 6.50 14.53
C GLY A 351 -6.86 7.06 15.93
N ASN A 352 -7.43 8.25 16.21
CA ASN A 352 -7.34 8.92 17.51
C ASN A 352 -5.88 9.15 17.97
N THR A 353 -5.02 9.62 17.05
CA THR A 353 -3.66 10.08 17.38
C THR A 353 -3.52 11.58 17.12
N ASP A 354 -2.46 12.19 17.65
CA ASP A 354 -2.13 13.59 17.47
C ASP A 354 -1.24 13.84 16.22
N LYS A 355 -0.61 15.00 16.13
CA LYS A 355 0.31 15.40 15.05
C LYS A 355 1.78 15.38 15.47
N ASP A 356 2.09 14.95 16.70
CA ASP A 356 3.47 14.88 17.18
C ASP A 356 4.21 13.71 16.55
N ARG A 357 5.50 13.87 16.29
CA ARG A 357 6.31 12.91 15.52
C ARG A 357 6.47 11.53 16.17
N ILE A 358 6.33 11.43 17.49
CA ILE A 358 6.47 10.16 18.21
C ILE A 358 5.10 9.54 18.49
N THR A 359 4.07 10.36 18.71
CA THR A 359 2.74 9.93 19.14
C THR A 359 1.67 9.96 18.04
N ASN A 360 2.03 10.41 16.82
CA ASN A 360 1.13 10.43 15.67
C ASN A 360 0.84 9.04 15.08
N THR A 361 1.48 8.02 15.62
CA THR A 361 1.27 6.61 15.30
C THR A 361 1.78 5.72 16.43
N ARG A 362 1.80 4.38 16.25
CA ARG A 362 2.00 3.40 17.33
C ARG A 362 2.92 2.25 16.93
N VAL A 363 3.33 1.48 17.94
CA VAL A 363 3.98 0.17 17.81
C VAL A 363 3.02 -0.90 18.32
N PHE A 364 2.93 -2.04 17.61
CA PHE A 364 1.90 -3.05 17.85
C PHE A 364 2.50 -4.43 18.12
N TYR A 365 2.02 -5.07 19.18
CA TYR A 365 2.28 -6.47 19.49
C TYR A 365 0.97 -7.24 19.33
N VAL A 366 0.77 -7.89 18.18
CA VAL A 366 -0.50 -8.52 17.80
C VAL A 366 -0.31 -10.00 17.45
N ASP A 367 -1.44 -10.70 17.34
CA ASP A 367 -1.47 -12.10 16.91
C ASP A 367 -0.89 -12.29 15.50
N PRO A 368 -0.43 -13.52 15.14
CA PRO A 368 0.22 -13.80 13.88
C PRO A 368 -0.64 -13.50 12.65
N PHE A 369 -1.97 -13.70 12.73
CA PHE A 369 -2.85 -13.41 11.60
C PHE A 369 -3.01 -11.90 11.36
N THR A 370 -3.26 -11.13 12.41
CA THR A 370 -3.32 -9.66 12.33
C THR A 370 -1.99 -9.09 11.82
N ARG A 371 -0.86 -9.62 12.29
CA ARG A 371 0.47 -9.23 11.78
C ARG A 371 0.67 -9.59 10.32
N TRP A 372 0.20 -10.75 9.89
CA TRP A 372 0.36 -11.23 8.52
C TRP A 372 -0.56 -10.51 7.52
N ALA A 373 -1.82 -10.22 7.89
CA ALA A 373 -2.85 -9.67 6.99
C ALA A 373 -2.99 -8.14 7.07
N VAL A 374 -2.81 -7.56 8.27
CA VAL A 374 -3.03 -6.13 8.53
C VAL A 374 -1.71 -5.38 8.68
N PHE A 375 -0.80 -5.83 9.55
CA PHE A 375 0.50 -5.18 9.76
C PHE A 375 1.62 -5.83 8.94
N VAL A 376 1.39 -5.92 7.65
CA VAL A 376 2.26 -6.59 6.69
C VAL A 376 3.65 -5.92 6.62
N HIS A 377 4.72 -6.74 6.50
CA HIS A 377 6.09 -6.27 6.29
C HIS A 377 6.51 -5.12 7.24
N GLY A 378 6.47 -5.36 8.56
CA GLY A 378 6.96 -4.41 9.56
C GLY A 378 6.07 -3.20 9.83
N GLN A 379 4.85 -3.17 9.27
CA GLN A 379 3.89 -2.09 9.53
C GLN A 379 3.36 -2.08 10.98
N ASP A 380 3.62 -3.12 11.76
CA ASP A 380 3.47 -3.18 13.21
C ASP A 380 4.45 -2.23 13.96
N LEU A 381 5.54 -1.83 13.32
CA LEU A 381 6.56 -0.92 13.85
C LEU A 381 6.44 0.47 13.20
N HIS A 382 5.26 1.07 13.27
CA HIS A 382 4.93 2.22 12.45
C HIS A 382 5.57 3.53 12.96
N THR A 383 5.74 3.69 14.28
CA THR A 383 6.44 4.86 14.84
C THR A 383 7.90 4.95 14.38
N PRO A 384 8.76 3.91 14.51
CA PRO A 384 10.11 3.99 13.97
C PRO A 384 10.14 4.14 12.44
N HIS A 385 9.14 3.61 11.71
CA HIS A 385 9.01 3.81 10.28
C HIS A 385 8.77 5.30 9.92
N HIS A 386 7.83 5.97 10.59
CA HIS A 386 7.56 7.40 10.36
C HIS A 386 8.74 8.30 10.72
N LEU A 387 9.49 7.94 11.78
CA LEU A 387 10.68 8.69 12.18
C LEU A 387 11.85 8.47 11.20
N TYR A 388 12.02 7.26 10.69
CA TYR A 388 13.16 6.86 9.86
C TYR A 388 12.74 6.03 8.65
N PRO A 389 11.99 6.60 7.69
CA PRO A 389 11.43 5.85 6.55
C PRO A 389 12.48 5.31 5.57
N ALA A 390 13.75 5.69 5.74
CA ALA A 390 14.87 5.13 4.98
C ALA A 390 15.43 3.82 5.58
N ILE A 391 14.88 3.33 6.70
CA ILE A 391 15.22 2.03 7.27
C ILE A 391 14.28 0.98 6.66
N PRO A 392 14.82 -0.09 6.03
CA PRO A 392 13.98 -1.15 5.46
C PRO A 392 13.11 -1.83 6.53
N HIS A 393 11.92 -2.26 6.15
CA HIS A 393 10.92 -2.84 7.04
C HIS A 393 11.45 -3.95 7.97
N TYR A 394 12.36 -4.78 7.49
CA TYR A 394 12.93 -5.90 8.25
C TYR A 394 13.99 -5.48 9.29
N ALA A 395 14.35 -4.20 9.35
CA ALA A 395 15.29 -3.63 10.32
C ALA A 395 14.59 -2.68 11.32
N LEU A 396 13.27 -2.48 11.18
CA LEU A 396 12.51 -1.58 12.06
C LEU A 396 12.45 -2.05 13.51
N ALA A 397 12.50 -3.37 13.76
CA ALA A 397 12.54 -3.90 15.13
C ALA A 397 13.84 -3.48 15.86
N GLU A 398 14.98 -3.62 15.19
CA GLU A 398 16.27 -3.18 15.74
C GLU A 398 16.29 -1.64 15.90
N ALA A 399 15.65 -0.90 15.01
CA ALA A 399 15.54 0.55 15.12
C ALA A 399 14.67 0.96 16.32
N HIS A 400 13.57 0.26 16.57
CA HIS A 400 12.70 0.48 17.73
C HIS A 400 13.45 0.25 19.05
N GLU A 401 14.15 -0.87 19.17
CA GLU A 401 14.95 -1.17 20.37
C GLU A 401 16.08 -0.15 20.58
N ALA A 402 16.81 0.22 19.52
CA ALA A 402 17.84 1.23 19.61
C ALA A 402 17.30 2.60 20.04
N LEU A 403 16.10 2.97 19.56
CA LEU A 403 15.40 4.20 19.96
C LEU A 403 14.97 4.14 21.43
N LYS A 404 14.45 3.02 21.91
CA LYS A 404 14.08 2.83 23.33
C LYS A 404 15.29 2.90 24.24
N ASP A 405 16.39 2.27 23.86
CA ASP A 405 17.59 2.18 24.68
C ASP A 405 18.34 3.51 24.77
N LEU A 406 18.39 4.27 23.67
CA LEU A 406 19.30 5.41 23.53
C LEU A 406 18.62 6.78 23.47
N SER A 407 17.27 6.84 23.42
CA SER A 407 16.50 8.08 23.41
C SER A 407 15.45 8.09 24.52
N ASP A 408 15.70 8.84 25.58
CA ASP A 408 14.75 8.96 26.70
C ASP A 408 13.43 9.61 26.25
N ASP A 409 13.47 10.56 25.28
CA ASP A 409 12.28 11.19 24.70
C ASP A 409 11.41 10.16 23.97
N TYR A 410 12.03 9.27 23.16
CA TYR A 410 11.28 8.20 22.49
C TYR A 410 10.76 7.17 23.49
N ALA A 411 11.59 6.69 24.40
CA ALA A 411 11.22 5.66 25.36
C ALA A 411 10.05 6.07 26.27
N SER A 412 9.99 7.37 26.64
CA SER A 412 8.92 7.88 27.51
C SER A 412 7.61 8.22 26.79
N ARG A 413 7.63 8.36 25.45
CA ARG A 413 6.49 8.88 24.68
C ARG A 413 5.92 7.91 23.65
N VAL A 414 6.70 6.91 23.21
CA VAL A 414 6.23 5.94 22.21
C VAL A 414 4.98 5.21 22.72
N VAL A 415 3.97 5.14 21.89
CA VAL A 415 2.72 4.45 22.20
C VAL A 415 2.83 3.00 21.74
N GLU A 416 3.00 2.09 22.68
CA GLU A 416 3.04 0.64 22.46
C GLU A 416 1.66 0.04 22.80
N VAL A 417 1.19 -0.87 21.95
CA VAL A 417 -0.16 -1.45 22.01
C VAL A 417 -0.08 -2.97 21.91
N HIS A 418 -0.81 -3.69 22.78
CA HIS A 418 -0.81 -5.15 22.77
C HIS A 418 -2.21 -5.72 22.55
N GLY A 419 -2.34 -6.48 21.46
CA GLY A 419 -3.60 -7.10 21.06
C GLY A 419 -4.59 -6.12 20.45
N THR A 420 -5.65 -6.66 19.85
CA THR A 420 -6.68 -5.88 19.16
C THR A 420 -7.85 -5.53 20.08
N LEU A 421 -8.47 -6.55 20.66
CA LEU A 421 -9.65 -6.43 21.55
C LEU A 421 -9.35 -6.89 22.98
N PHE A 422 -8.33 -7.74 23.16
CA PHE A 422 -7.99 -8.39 24.43
C PHE A 422 -6.52 -8.18 24.76
N HIS A 423 -6.24 -7.88 26.01
CA HIS A 423 -4.88 -7.61 26.51
C HIS A 423 -3.95 -8.83 26.54
N GLY A 424 -4.49 -10.06 26.49
CA GLY A 424 -3.66 -11.28 26.55
C GLY A 424 -2.73 -11.38 27.74
N GLY A 425 -3.07 -10.73 28.88
CA GLY A 425 -2.22 -10.67 30.08
C GLY A 425 -1.18 -9.54 30.07
N SER A 426 -1.09 -8.72 29.03
CA SER A 426 -0.21 -7.55 28.96
C SER A 426 -0.76 -6.37 29.78
N SER A 427 0.13 -5.54 30.32
CA SER A 427 -0.22 -4.26 30.94
C SER A 427 -0.41 -3.13 29.92
N LEU A 428 -0.02 -3.33 28.66
CA LEU A 428 -0.18 -2.35 27.58
C LEU A 428 -1.65 -2.24 27.16
N PRO A 429 -2.10 -1.06 26.66
CA PRO A 429 -3.45 -0.90 26.13
C PRO A 429 -3.65 -1.75 24.87
N THR A 430 -4.90 -2.11 24.55
CA THR A 430 -5.26 -2.71 23.27
C THR A 430 -5.46 -1.64 22.19
N ILE A 431 -5.50 -2.05 20.91
CA ILE A 431 -5.86 -1.15 19.79
C ILE A 431 -7.22 -0.48 20.09
N GLN A 432 -8.17 -1.21 20.59
CA GLN A 432 -9.50 -0.70 20.93
C GLN A 432 -9.44 0.41 22.00
N ASP A 433 -8.55 0.28 23.01
CA ASP A 433 -8.43 1.27 24.09
C ASP A 433 -7.85 2.60 23.63
N VAL A 434 -6.99 2.59 22.60
CA VAL A 434 -6.31 3.80 22.11
C VAL A 434 -7.03 4.45 20.92
N VAL A 435 -7.84 3.71 20.18
CA VAL A 435 -8.56 4.25 19.00
C VAL A 435 -9.94 4.78 19.40
N ALA A 436 -10.67 4.09 20.28
CA ALA A 436 -11.99 4.54 20.71
C ALA A 436 -11.90 5.77 21.63
N LEU A 437 -12.83 6.69 21.47
CA LEU A 437 -13.04 7.76 22.45
C LEU A 437 -13.62 7.18 23.75
N PRO A 438 -13.41 7.82 24.91
CA PRO A 438 -14.09 7.43 26.13
C PRO A 438 -15.61 7.32 25.93
N GLY A 439 -16.19 6.25 26.46
CA GLY A 439 -17.65 5.94 26.33
C GLY A 439 -18.51 6.81 27.24
#